data_70e78f725088411629360f8ab7bb87e2
#
_entry.id   70e78f725088411629360f8ab7bb87e2
#
_cell.length_a   1.000
_cell.length_b   1.000
_cell.length_c   1.000
_cell.angle_alpha   90.00
_cell.angle_beta   90.00
_cell.angle_gamma   90.00
#
_symmetry.space_group_name_H-M   'P 1'
#
loop_
_entity.id
_entity.type
_entity.pdbx_description
1 polymer ?
#
loop_
_entity_poly.entity_id
_entity_poly.type
_entity_poly.pdbx_seq_one_letter_code
_entity_poly.pdbx_strand_id
1 'polypeptide(L)'
;MRAGLNAEPMFQRIPTGVGVYALSLCRGLMETGHANELVLFHAAHDTAPPEVEALGVDRQSFTLERDRLYDVWMSERRPPPQTVCGDLDVVHSTGPAITPPGGAPLVVTVHDLAPIRFADRYPRRARALYKRGAAITSAEAARVICPSRSTALDVEEFYGVERDRIRVVPHGVEMADLGLHDAERLWKRRGIAEPYVLWVGTQEQRKNVVAVLDAFTRVAGRHPRLSLVLHGPNGWLGDEVGEGLRHRGMHTRTIVSEGSLPRSELAALYARAAAFVYPSLYEGFGMPVLEAMACGTPVVTSNISALPETAGDAALLVDPLDDGALAEAIERIIDDPTVAEDLSRRGQKRAAGFTWGESARRTWAVYEEVVGP
;
A
#
# COMPACT_ATOMS: atom_id res chain seq x y z
N MET A 1 2.36 -21.77 -19.46
CA MET A 1 1.78 -20.42 -19.66
C MET A 1 2.88 -19.39 -19.45
N ARG A 2 3.02 -18.38 -20.32
CA ARG A 2 4.04 -17.33 -20.21
C ARG A 2 3.36 -15.99 -19.88
N ALA A 3 3.57 -15.49 -18.66
CA ALA A 3 2.90 -14.31 -18.13
C ALA A 3 3.84 -13.08 -18.14
N GLY A 4 3.44 -12.03 -18.85
CA GLY A 4 4.15 -10.76 -18.85
C GLY A 4 3.65 -9.85 -17.74
N LEU A 5 4.53 -9.45 -16.82
CA LEU A 5 4.22 -8.58 -15.68
C LEU A 5 4.88 -7.21 -15.85
N ASN A 6 4.08 -6.15 -15.77
CA ASN A 6 4.61 -4.78 -15.74
C ASN A 6 5.39 -4.52 -14.45
N ALA A 7 6.72 -4.48 -14.55
CA ALA A 7 7.62 -4.26 -13.44
C ALA A 7 8.00 -2.78 -13.22
N GLU A 8 7.55 -1.87 -14.07
CA GLU A 8 7.91 -0.45 -13.99
C GLU A 8 7.67 0.20 -12.60
N PRO A 9 6.61 -0.16 -11.84
CA PRO A 9 6.45 0.36 -10.48
C PRO A 9 7.58 -0.03 -9.51
N MET A 10 8.32 -1.12 -9.76
CA MET A 10 9.45 -1.56 -8.93
C MET A 10 10.69 -0.67 -9.09
N PHE A 11 10.77 0.11 -10.18
CA PHE A 11 11.93 0.96 -10.53
C PHE A 11 11.85 2.38 -9.93
N GLN A 12 10.90 2.64 -9.07
CA GLN A 12 10.80 3.94 -8.40
C GLN A 12 11.89 4.08 -7.33
N ARG A 13 12.58 5.23 -7.33
CA ARG A 13 13.66 5.53 -6.37
C ARG A 13 13.19 5.41 -4.91
N ILE A 14 11.95 5.79 -4.64
CA ILE A 14 11.28 5.59 -3.35
C ILE A 14 10.17 4.58 -3.61
N PRO A 15 10.22 3.37 -3.02
CA PRO A 15 9.18 2.38 -3.19
C PRO A 15 7.82 2.93 -2.75
N THR A 16 6.85 2.87 -3.67
CA THR A 16 5.44 3.14 -3.35
C THR A 16 4.71 1.84 -3.03
N GLY A 17 3.50 1.92 -2.48
CA GLY A 17 2.68 0.74 -2.24
C GLY A 17 2.50 -0.14 -3.49
N VAL A 18 2.39 0.48 -4.68
CA VAL A 18 2.30 -0.24 -5.97
C VAL A 18 3.60 -0.96 -6.31
N GLY A 19 4.75 -0.33 -6.06
CA GLY A 19 6.06 -0.95 -6.27
C GLY A 19 6.30 -2.12 -5.32
N VAL A 20 5.95 -1.95 -4.04
CA VAL A 20 5.99 -3.04 -3.03
C VAL A 20 5.09 -4.19 -3.44
N TYR A 21 3.86 -3.91 -3.88
CA TYR A 21 2.94 -4.93 -4.39
C TYR A 21 3.54 -5.71 -5.56
N ALA A 22 4.01 -5.02 -6.60
CA ALA A 22 4.53 -5.67 -7.79
C ALA A 22 5.73 -6.59 -7.47
N LEU A 23 6.67 -6.11 -6.65
CA LEU A 23 7.83 -6.88 -6.21
C LEU A 23 7.43 -8.10 -5.37
N SER A 24 6.54 -7.91 -4.40
CA SER A 24 6.13 -8.98 -3.48
C SER A 24 5.23 -10.00 -4.18
N LEU A 25 4.37 -9.58 -5.12
CA LEU A 25 3.61 -10.50 -5.97
C LEU A 25 4.56 -11.36 -6.82
N CYS A 26 5.56 -10.75 -7.44
CA CYS A 26 6.56 -11.49 -8.23
C CYS A 26 7.27 -12.54 -7.39
N ARG A 27 7.74 -12.20 -6.17
CA ARG A 27 8.33 -13.15 -5.24
C ARG A 27 7.37 -14.29 -4.89
N GLY A 28 6.12 -13.96 -4.56
CA GLY A 28 5.10 -14.96 -4.26
C GLY A 28 4.81 -15.89 -5.44
N LEU A 29 4.79 -15.38 -6.68
CA LEU A 29 4.64 -16.20 -7.88
C LEU A 29 5.84 -17.15 -8.09
N MET A 30 7.05 -16.70 -7.80
CA MET A 30 8.26 -17.54 -7.84
C MET A 30 8.21 -18.64 -6.78
N GLU A 31 7.85 -18.31 -5.55
CA GLU A 31 7.73 -19.24 -4.42
C GLU A 31 6.65 -20.29 -4.65
N THR A 32 5.61 -19.95 -5.41
CA THR A 32 4.53 -20.89 -5.80
C THR A 32 4.85 -21.70 -7.05
N GLY A 33 6.08 -21.59 -7.59
CA GLY A 33 6.58 -22.47 -8.64
C GLY A 33 6.53 -21.90 -10.06
N HIS A 34 6.13 -20.65 -10.24
CA HIS A 34 5.93 -20.02 -11.55
C HIS A 34 7.09 -19.17 -12.05
N ALA A 35 8.29 -19.29 -11.45
CA ALA A 35 9.46 -18.48 -11.80
C ALA A 35 9.82 -18.51 -13.31
N ASN A 36 9.77 -19.68 -13.94
CA ASN A 36 10.13 -19.88 -15.36
C ASN A 36 9.04 -19.43 -16.33
N GLU A 37 7.86 -19.11 -15.82
CA GLU A 37 6.70 -18.70 -16.61
C GLU A 37 6.51 -17.18 -16.60
N LEU A 38 7.28 -16.46 -15.76
CA LEU A 38 7.22 -15.00 -15.64
C LEU A 38 8.22 -14.32 -16.55
N VAL A 39 7.79 -13.23 -17.20
CA VAL A 39 8.65 -12.26 -17.87
C VAL A 39 8.29 -10.88 -17.35
N LEU A 40 9.27 -10.20 -16.79
CA LEU A 40 9.13 -8.82 -16.35
C LEU A 40 9.42 -7.88 -17.51
N PHE A 41 8.64 -6.81 -17.65
CA PHE A 41 8.94 -5.76 -18.62
C PHE A 41 8.84 -4.37 -17.99
N HIS A 42 9.71 -3.47 -18.42
CA HIS A 42 9.83 -2.11 -17.89
C HIS A 42 10.37 -1.12 -18.94
N ALA A 43 10.33 0.17 -18.65
CA ALA A 43 10.94 1.23 -19.44
C ALA A 43 12.48 1.13 -19.44
N ALA A 44 13.14 1.98 -20.19
CA ALA A 44 14.58 2.11 -20.14
C ALA A 44 15.03 2.67 -18.79
N HIS A 45 15.97 1.99 -18.13
CA HIS A 45 16.65 2.41 -16.92
C HIS A 45 18.13 2.07 -17.00
N ASP A 46 19.00 2.94 -16.49
CA ASP A 46 20.45 2.71 -16.46
C ASP A 46 20.84 1.54 -15.56
N THR A 47 20.13 1.38 -14.44
CA THR A 47 20.34 0.31 -13.47
C THR A 47 19.00 -0.17 -12.91
N ALA A 48 18.94 -1.45 -12.53
CA ALA A 48 17.81 -1.97 -11.80
C ALA A 48 18.03 -1.85 -10.27
N PRO A 49 16.97 -1.69 -9.49
CA PRO A 49 17.07 -1.81 -8.05
C PRO A 49 17.61 -3.19 -7.64
N PRO A 50 18.46 -3.28 -6.60
CA PRO A 50 19.06 -4.56 -6.17
C PRO A 50 18.00 -5.65 -5.87
N GLU A 51 16.85 -5.25 -5.33
CA GLU A 51 15.75 -6.16 -5.02
C GLU A 51 15.11 -6.75 -6.28
N VAL A 52 15.12 -6.01 -7.39
CA VAL A 52 14.61 -6.47 -8.70
C VAL A 52 15.64 -7.37 -9.38
N GLU A 53 16.93 -7.04 -9.27
CA GLU A 53 18.02 -7.90 -9.77
C GLU A 53 18.05 -9.25 -9.05
N ALA A 54 17.85 -9.25 -7.73
CA ALA A 54 17.83 -10.44 -6.91
C ALA A 54 16.68 -11.42 -7.23
N LEU A 55 15.66 -11.00 -7.99
CA LEU A 55 14.58 -11.91 -8.42
C LEU A 55 15.08 -13.01 -9.36
N GLY A 56 16.07 -12.73 -10.22
CA GLY A 56 16.57 -13.72 -11.18
C GLY A 56 15.56 -14.17 -12.23
N VAL A 57 14.47 -13.44 -12.42
CA VAL A 57 13.40 -13.69 -13.42
C VAL A 57 13.79 -13.04 -14.75
N ASP A 58 13.37 -13.64 -15.88
CA ASP A 58 13.53 -13.05 -17.22
C ASP A 58 12.98 -11.62 -17.25
N ARG A 59 13.78 -10.68 -17.69
CA ARG A 59 13.48 -9.26 -17.66
C ARG A 59 13.86 -8.59 -18.96
N GLN A 60 12.90 -7.85 -19.54
CA GLN A 60 13.04 -7.18 -20.82
C GLN A 60 12.74 -5.68 -20.66
N SER A 61 13.52 -4.83 -21.33
CA SER A 61 13.32 -3.38 -21.29
C SER A 61 12.91 -2.82 -22.65
N PHE A 62 12.00 -1.86 -22.61
CA PHE A 62 11.78 -0.98 -23.76
C PHE A 62 12.93 0.02 -23.89
N THR A 63 13.06 0.62 -25.07
CA THR A 63 14.03 1.70 -25.33
C THR A 63 13.52 3.07 -24.88
N LEU A 64 12.25 3.18 -24.52
CA LEU A 64 11.60 4.41 -24.08
C LEU A 64 11.74 4.58 -22.56
N GLU A 65 12.04 5.80 -22.12
CA GLU A 65 11.96 6.18 -20.70
C GLU A 65 10.52 6.10 -20.18
N ARG A 66 10.35 5.94 -18.86
CA ARG A 66 9.06 5.72 -18.21
C ARG A 66 7.95 6.68 -18.62
N ASP A 67 8.20 7.99 -18.55
CA ASP A 67 7.15 8.98 -18.81
C ASP A 67 6.69 8.90 -20.26
N ARG A 68 7.61 8.71 -21.19
CA ARG A 68 7.30 8.55 -22.61
C ARG A 68 6.58 7.23 -22.89
N LEU A 69 7.03 6.13 -22.27
CA LEU A 69 6.39 4.83 -22.40
C LEU A 69 4.94 4.88 -21.89
N TYR A 70 4.72 5.50 -20.73
CA TYR A 70 3.39 5.67 -20.17
C TYR A 70 2.49 6.54 -21.07
N ASP A 71 3.01 7.63 -21.59
CA ASP A 71 2.25 8.50 -22.50
C ASP A 71 1.77 7.75 -23.75
N VAL A 72 2.66 6.97 -24.43
CA VAL A 72 2.28 6.21 -25.63
C VAL A 72 1.38 5.01 -25.28
N TRP A 73 1.57 4.35 -24.14
CA TRP A 73 0.66 3.30 -23.69
C TRP A 73 -0.75 3.84 -23.45
N MET A 74 -0.84 4.98 -22.82
CA MET A 74 -2.14 5.57 -22.46
C MET A 74 -2.84 6.26 -23.64
N SER A 75 -2.09 6.75 -24.64
CA SER A 75 -2.67 7.47 -25.82
C SER A 75 -2.77 6.59 -27.06
N GLU A 76 -1.72 5.86 -27.42
CA GLU A 76 -1.57 5.15 -28.68
C GLU A 76 -1.74 3.64 -28.57
N ARG A 77 -1.77 3.09 -27.33
CA ARG A 77 -1.85 1.67 -27.01
C ARG A 77 -0.71 0.85 -27.68
N ARG A 78 0.51 1.40 -27.70
CA ARG A 78 1.73 0.78 -28.27
C ARG A 78 3.01 1.36 -27.65
N PRO A 79 4.18 0.67 -27.72
CA PRO A 79 4.32 -0.71 -28.19
C PRO A 79 3.78 -1.70 -27.15
N PRO A 80 3.27 -2.87 -27.56
CA PRO A 80 2.88 -3.92 -26.61
C PRO A 80 4.13 -4.66 -26.07
N PRO A 81 4.04 -5.31 -24.91
CA PRO A 81 5.18 -5.98 -24.29
C PRO A 81 5.75 -7.13 -25.14
N GLN A 82 4.98 -7.73 -26.04
CA GLN A 82 5.44 -8.76 -26.97
C GLN A 82 6.59 -8.26 -27.88
N THR A 83 6.72 -6.95 -28.10
CA THR A 83 7.81 -6.38 -28.91
C THR A 83 9.19 -6.58 -28.27
N VAL A 84 9.26 -6.76 -26.95
CA VAL A 84 10.49 -6.98 -26.20
C VAL A 84 10.51 -8.34 -25.50
N CYS A 85 9.37 -8.89 -25.13
CA CYS A 85 9.25 -10.17 -24.43
C CYS A 85 9.06 -11.38 -25.36
N GLY A 86 8.71 -11.17 -26.65
CA GLY A 86 8.18 -12.26 -27.50
C GLY A 86 6.74 -12.63 -27.10
N ASP A 87 6.30 -13.83 -27.48
CA ASP A 87 4.93 -14.27 -27.24
C ASP A 87 4.61 -14.35 -25.74
N LEU A 88 3.42 -13.86 -25.37
CA LEU A 88 2.89 -13.87 -24.03
C LEU A 88 1.45 -14.42 -24.06
N ASP A 89 1.13 -15.32 -23.14
CA ASP A 89 -0.22 -15.88 -22.99
C ASP A 89 -1.14 -14.94 -22.21
N VAL A 90 -0.56 -14.10 -21.31
CA VAL A 90 -1.29 -13.09 -20.52
C VAL A 90 -0.40 -11.89 -20.25
N VAL A 91 -0.98 -10.70 -20.19
CA VAL A 91 -0.31 -9.45 -19.81
C VAL A 91 -0.95 -8.91 -18.54
N HIS A 92 -0.13 -8.65 -17.51
CA HIS A 92 -0.61 -8.07 -16.26
C HIS A 92 -0.09 -6.64 -16.07
N SER A 93 -1.00 -5.68 -16.02
CA SER A 93 -0.73 -4.28 -15.69
C SER A 93 -0.88 -4.06 -14.19
N THR A 94 0.23 -3.86 -13.49
CA THR A 94 0.29 -3.77 -12.03
C THR A 94 0.15 -2.34 -11.48
N GLY A 95 0.08 -1.34 -12.35
CA GLY A 95 0.05 0.07 -11.97
C GLY A 95 -0.96 0.88 -12.76
N PRO A 96 -1.05 2.20 -12.51
CA PRO A 96 -2.07 3.07 -13.08
C PRO A 96 -1.91 3.36 -14.57
N ALA A 97 -0.71 3.16 -15.14
CA ALA A 97 -0.49 3.22 -16.58
C ALA A 97 -0.78 1.85 -17.18
N ILE A 98 -1.90 1.74 -17.89
CA ILE A 98 -2.41 0.45 -18.38
C ILE A 98 -1.63 0.01 -19.62
N THR A 99 -0.98 -1.13 -19.51
CA THR A 99 -0.18 -1.75 -20.58
C THR A 99 -1.07 -2.15 -21.76
N PRO A 100 -0.66 -1.93 -23.02
CA PRO A 100 -1.38 -2.47 -24.18
C PRO A 100 -1.23 -4.00 -24.24
N PRO A 101 -2.31 -4.77 -24.51
CA PRO A 101 -2.30 -6.23 -24.41
C PRO A 101 -1.55 -6.95 -25.53
N GLY A 102 -1.43 -6.34 -26.73
CA GLY A 102 -0.73 -6.95 -27.86
C GLY A 102 -1.34 -8.25 -28.38
N GLY A 103 -2.65 -8.45 -28.18
CA GLY A 103 -3.37 -9.65 -28.59
C GLY A 103 -3.53 -10.71 -27.48
N ALA A 104 -2.79 -10.63 -26.38
CA ALA A 104 -2.99 -11.48 -25.21
C ALA A 104 -4.10 -10.93 -24.29
N PRO A 105 -4.77 -11.77 -23.49
CA PRO A 105 -5.67 -11.29 -22.44
C PRO A 105 -4.97 -10.31 -21.49
N LEU A 106 -5.66 -9.21 -21.14
CA LEU A 106 -5.15 -8.20 -20.20
C LEU A 106 -5.75 -8.39 -18.82
N VAL A 107 -4.91 -8.54 -17.82
CA VAL A 107 -5.27 -8.46 -16.41
C VAL A 107 -4.78 -7.12 -15.85
N VAL A 108 -5.63 -6.42 -15.11
CA VAL A 108 -5.30 -5.11 -14.51
C VAL A 108 -5.50 -5.17 -13.02
N THR A 109 -4.48 -4.79 -12.23
CA THR A 109 -4.67 -4.56 -10.80
C THR A 109 -5.00 -3.09 -10.54
N VAL A 110 -6.16 -2.85 -9.92
CA VAL A 110 -6.58 -1.53 -9.43
C VAL A 110 -6.44 -1.51 -7.92
N HIS A 111 -5.46 -0.73 -7.43
CA HIS A 111 -5.14 -0.68 -5.98
C HIS A 111 -6.09 0.20 -5.19
N ASP A 112 -6.43 1.36 -5.71
CA ASP A 112 -7.40 2.31 -5.19
C ASP A 112 -7.86 3.27 -6.29
N LEU A 113 -8.88 4.07 -6.00
CA LEU A 113 -9.41 5.09 -6.89
C LEU A 113 -9.31 6.50 -6.28
N ALA A 114 -8.36 6.73 -5.38
CA ALA A 114 -8.23 8.01 -4.67
C ALA A 114 -8.17 9.23 -5.60
N PRO A 115 -7.43 9.24 -6.74
CA PRO A 115 -7.41 10.37 -7.66
C PRO A 115 -8.73 10.62 -8.43
N ILE A 116 -9.67 9.69 -8.38
CA ILE A 116 -11.02 9.83 -8.93
C ILE A 116 -11.98 10.31 -7.84
N ARG A 117 -11.99 9.65 -6.67
CA ARG A 117 -12.88 9.97 -5.56
C ARG A 117 -12.59 11.33 -4.92
N PHE A 118 -11.32 11.73 -4.87
CA PHE A 118 -10.84 12.99 -4.29
C PHE A 118 -10.14 13.85 -5.34
N ALA A 119 -10.76 14.00 -6.50
CA ALA A 119 -10.15 14.62 -7.68
C ALA A 119 -9.58 16.03 -7.42
N ASP A 120 -10.19 16.81 -6.55
CA ASP A 120 -9.77 18.15 -6.14
C ASP A 120 -8.43 18.15 -5.36
N ARG A 121 -8.07 17.02 -4.76
CA ARG A 121 -6.86 16.84 -3.94
C ARG A 121 -5.66 16.28 -4.71
N TYR A 122 -5.83 15.99 -6.01
CA TYR A 122 -4.77 15.41 -6.84
C TYR A 122 -4.39 16.30 -8.02
N PRO A 123 -3.11 16.31 -8.43
CA PRO A 123 -2.66 17.05 -9.61
C PRO A 123 -3.43 16.65 -10.87
N ARG A 124 -3.62 17.60 -11.79
CA ARG A 124 -4.34 17.37 -13.06
C ARG A 124 -3.79 16.16 -13.83
N ARG A 125 -2.46 15.98 -13.87
CA ARG A 125 -1.80 14.85 -14.56
C ARG A 125 -2.21 13.51 -13.94
N ALA A 126 -2.21 13.39 -12.61
CA ALA A 126 -2.63 12.16 -11.92
C ALA A 126 -4.11 11.85 -12.20
N ARG A 127 -4.99 12.85 -12.09
CA ARG A 127 -6.42 12.68 -12.41
C ARG A 127 -6.66 12.22 -13.84
N ALA A 128 -5.95 12.83 -14.81
CA ALA A 128 -6.05 12.47 -16.22
C ALA A 128 -5.58 11.04 -16.47
N LEU A 129 -4.45 10.61 -15.83
CA LEU A 129 -3.93 9.26 -15.90
C LEU A 129 -4.97 8.24 -15.39
N TYR A 130 -5.53 8.45 -14.20
CA TYR A 130 -6.52 7.55 -13.62
C TYR A 130 -7.82 7.51 -14.41
N LYS A 131 -8.32 8.66 -14.87
CA LYS A 131 -9.52 8.72 -15.72
C LYS A 131 -9.32 7.99 -17.06
N ARG A 132 -8.15 8.15 -17.68
CA ARG A 132 -7.80 7.43 -18.91
C ARG A 132 -7.62 5.94 -18.62
N GLY A 133 -6.95 5.58 -17.53
CA GLY A 133 -6.77 4.21 -17.08
C GLY A 133 -8.11 3.51 -16.84
N ALA A 134 -9.07 4.19 -16.22
CA ALA A 134 -10.43 3.69 -16.03
C ALA A 134 -11.10 3.30 -17.37
N ALA A 135 -11.06 4.22 -18.34
CA ALA A 135 -11.67 3.97 -19.65
C ALA A 135 -11.01 2.78 -20.38
N ILE A 136 -9.66 2.69 -20.33
CA ILE A 136 -8.92 1.58 -20.94
C ILE A 136 -9.24 0.27 -20.21
N THR A 137 -9.23 0.27 -18.87
CA THR A 137 -9.51 -0.92 -18.05
C THR A 137 -10.91 -1.45 -18.34
N SER A 138 -11.90 -0.57 -18.39
CA SER A 138 -13.28 -0.95 -18.74
C SER A 138 -13.39 -1.58 -20.12
N ALA A 139 -12.69 -1.03 -21.11
CA ALA A 139 -12.77 -1.46 -22.50
C ALA A 139 -11.95 -2.73 -22.81
N GLU A 140 -10.75 -2.87 -22.22
CA GLU A 140 -9.76 -3.84 -22.67
C GLU A 140 -9.43 -4.95 -21.66
N ALA A 141 -9.62 -4.75 -20.34
CA ALA A 141 -9.23 -5.78 -19.36
C ALA A 141 -10.13 -6.99 -19.45
N ALA A 142 -9.55 -8.18 -19.64
CA ALA A 142 -10.27 -9.43 -19.51
C ALA A 142 -10.70 -9.70 -18.06
N ARG A 143 -9.82 -9.36 -17.10
CA ARG A 143 -10.13 -9.38 -15.65
C ARG A 143 -9.49 -8.20 -14.96
N VAL A 144 -10.14 -7.74 -13.88
CA VAL A 144 -9.64 -6.70 -12.99
C VAL A 144 -9.46 -7.28 -11.59
N ILE A 145 -8.25 -7.17 -11.06
CA ILE A 145 -7.92 -7.57 -9.70
C ILE A 145 -8.05 -6.35 -8.79
N CYS A 146 -8.79 -6.50 -7.68
CA CYS A 146 -8.94 -5.51 -6.64
C CYS A 146 -8.47 -6.08 -5.29
N PRO A 147 -7.78 -5.32 -4.44
CA PRO A 147 -7.25 -5.84 -3.17
C PRO A 147 -8.32 -6.03 -2.09
N SER A 148 -9.50 -5.43 -2.26
CA SER A 148 -10.62 -5.50 -1.33
C SER A 148 -11.96 -5.46 -2.05
N ARG A 149 -13.03 -5.85 -1.35
CA ARG A 149 -14.40 -5.68 -1.83
C ARG A 149 -14.77 -4.21 -1.97
N SER A 150 -14.26 -3.36 -1.08
CA SER A 150 -14.46 -1.91 -1.17
C SER A 150 -13.91 -1.35 -2.50
N THR A 151 -12.68 -1.71 -2.87
CA THR A 151 -12.12 -1.31 -4.18
C THR A 151 -12.87 -1.93 -5.35
N ALA A 152 -13.35 -3.17 -5.21
CA ALA A 152 -14.15 -3.82 -6.26
C ALA A 152 -15.46 -3.05 -6.53
N LEU A 153 -16.15 -2.60 -5.49
CA LEU A 153 -17.35 -1.76 -5.63
C LEU A 153 -17.03 -0.41 -6.29
N ASP A 154 -15.93 0.22 -5.91
CA ASP A 154 -15.49 1.46 -6.55
C ASP A 154 -15.16 1.26 -8.05
N VAL A 155 -14.53 0.13 -8.41
CA VAL A 155 -14.24 -0.20 -9.82
C VAL A 155 -15.52 -0.43 -10.61
N GLU A 156 -16.49 -1.14 -10.04
CA GLU A 156 -17.81 -1.32 -10.64
C GLU A 156 -18.50 0.04 -10.87
N GLU A 157 -18.52 0.91 -9.84
CA GLU A 157 -19.19 2.22 -9.87
C GLU A 157 -18.49 3.24 -10.80
N PHE A 158 -17.17 3.43 -10.63
CA PHE A 158 -16.46 4.53 -11.27
C PHE A 158 -15.78 4.16 -12.59
N TYR A 159 -15.43 2.88 -12.80
CA TYR A 159 -14.85 2.41 -14.05
C TYR A 159 -15.90 1.79 -14.98
N GLY A 160 -17.08 1.42 -14.45
CA GLY A 160 -18.12 0.73 -15.21
C GLY A 160 -17.68 -0.67 -15.64
N VAL A 161 -16.81 -1.32 -14.89
CA VAL A 161 -16.42 -2.71 -15.14
C VAL A 161 -17.48 -3.64 -14.58
N GLU A 162 -17.95 -4.58 -15.38
CA GLU A 162 -18.93 -5.59 -14.96
C GLU A 162 -18.38 -6.46 -13.83
N ARG A 163 -19.23 -6.77 -12.84
CA ARG A 163 -18.84 -7.46 -11.61
C ARG A 163 -18.23 -8.84 -11.85
N ASP A 164 -18.68 -9.55 -12.89
CA ASP A 164 -18.16 -10.86 -13.27
C ASP A 164 -16.73 -10.83 -13.80
N ARG A 165 -16.25 -9.65 -14.23
CA ARG A 165 -14.85 -9.40 -14.62
C ARG A 165 -13.95 -9.02 -13.45
N ILE A 166 -14.49 -8.76 -12.25
CA ILE A 166 -13.72 -8.32 -11.09
C ILE A 166 -13.36 -9.52 -10.21
N ARG A 167 -12.12 -9.57 -9.75
CA ARG A 167 -11.62 -10.59 -8.80
C ARG A 167 -11.02 -9.90 -7.59
N VAL A 168 -11.45 -10.28 -6.40
CA VAL A 168 -10.90 -9.76 -5.15
C VAL A 168 -9.72 -10.64 -4.73
N VAL A 169 -8.52 -10.09 -4.81
CA VAL A 169 -7.26 -10.75 -4.41
C VAL A 169 -6.57 -9.87 -3.39
N PRO A 170 -6.70 -10.16 -2.09
CA PRO A 170 -6.05 -9.39 -1.04
C PRO A 170 -4.52 -9.40 -1.19
N HIS A 171 -3.90 -8.28 -0.85
CA HIS A 171 -2.44 -8.20 -0.76
C HIS A 171 -1.93 -9.04 0.40
N GLY A 172 -0.70 -9.51 0.29
CA GLY A 172 0.03 -10.11 1.39
C GLY A 172 0.71 -9.07 2.27
N VAL A 173 1.09 -9.47 3.45
CA VAL A 173 1.99 -8.74 4.33
C VAL A 173 3.17 -9.62 4.68
N GLU A 174 4.35 -9.04 4.72
CA GLU A 174 5.56 -9.66 5.18
C GLU A 174 6.34 -8.63 5.98
N MET A 175 6.58 -8.92 7.24
CA MET A 175 7.43 -8.09 8.07
C MET A 175 8.75 -8.83 8.35
N ALA A 176 9.85 -8.11 8.21
CA ALA A 176 11.17 -8.65 8.50
C ALA A 176 11.27 -9.09 9.96
N ASP A 177 12.03 -10.15 10.21
CA ASP A 177 12.39 -10.54 11.57
C ASP A 177 12.96 -9.33 12.33
N LEU A 178 12.40 -9.12 13.53
CA LEU A 178 12.71 -7.95 14.35
C LEU A 178 14.13 -8.10 14.92
N GLY A 179 15.10 -7.51 14.24
CA GLY A 179 16.42 -7.30 14.79
C GLY A 179 16.35 -6.26 15.92
N LEU A 180 16.17 -6.69 17.17
CA LEU A 180 16.08 -5.79 18.34
C LEU A 180 17.25 -4.81 18.43
N HIS A 181 18.43 -5.20 17.93
CA HIS A 181 19.63 -4.34 17.90
C HIS A 181 19.49 -3.15 16.94
N ASP A 182 18.71 -3.27 15.89
CA ASP A 182 18.49 -2.15 14.95
C ASP A 182 17.50 -1.12 15.51
N ALA A 183 16.57 -1.57 16.36
CA ALA A 183 15.62 -0.72 17.04
C ALA A 183 16.33 0.34 17.92
N GLU A 184 17.23 -0.07 18.83
CA GLU A 184 17.92 0.84 19.74
C GLU A 184 18.73 1.91 19.01
N ARG A 185 19.38 1.54 17.89
CA ARG A 185 20.11 2.51 17.06
C ARG A 185 19.15 3.52 16.40
N LEU A 186 17.99 3.04 15.93
CA LEU A 186 16.95 3.87 15.33
C LEU A 186 16.43 4.88 16.36
N TRP A 187 16.04 4.44 17.57
CA TRP A 187 15.54 5.30 18.65
C TRP A 187 16.54 6.37 19.00
N LYS A 188 17.81 5.99 19.25
CA LYS A 188 18.86 6.96 19.58
C LYS A 188 19.11 7.96 18.45
N ARG A 189 19.14 7.49 17.18
CA ARG A 189 19.37 8.34 16.01
C ARG A 189 18.22 9.30 15.74
N ARG A 190 16.99 8.88 15.99
CA ARG A 190 15.75 9.65 15.72
C ARG A 190 15.19 10.35 16.96
N GLY A 191 15.78 10.17 18.13
CA GLY A 191 15.29 10.76 19.38
C GLY A 191 13.94 10.20 19.82
N ILE A 192 13.60 8.94 19.43
CA ILE A 192 12.34 8.31 19.78
C ILE A 192 12.39 7.84 21.23
N ALA A 193 11.42 8.26 22.05
CA ALA A 193 11.25 7.83 23.42
C ALA A 193 9.96 7.00 23.57
N GLU A 194 10.03 5.92 24.31
CA GLU A 194 8.88 5.08 24.64
C GLU A 194 8.21 5.54 25.96
N PRO A 195 6.88 5.36 26.12
CA PRO A 195 5.96 4.82 25.11
C PRO A 195 5.60 5.85 24.03
N TYR A 196 5.23 5.35 22.83
CA TYR A 196 4.75 6.22 21.74
C TYR A 196 3.56 5.62 20.98
N VAL A 197 2.72 6.52 20.46
CA VAL A 197 1.71 6.24 19.44
C VAL A 197 2.37 6.41 18.08
N LEU A 198 2.11 5.51 17.15
CA LEU A 198 2.69 5.51 15.80
C LEU A 198 1.63 5.78 14.74
N TRP A 199 1.98 6.62 13.78
CA TRP A 199 1.32 6.76 12.49
C TRP A 199 2.35 6.60 11.36
N VAL A 200 2.00 5.85 10.31
CA VAL A 200 2.88 5.61 9.15
C VAL A 200 2.13 5.89 7.86
N GLY A 201 2.70 6.72 6.99
CA GLY A 201 2.12 7.00 5.68
C GLY A 201 2.69 8.25 5.02
N THR A 202 2.34 8.45 3.75
CA THR A 202 2.58 9.74 3.09
C THR A 202 1.71 10.80 3.73
N GLN A 203 2.26 11.98 4.00
CA GLN A 203 1.53 13.10 4.60
C GLN A 203 0.58 13.72 3.56
N GLU A 204 -0.56 13.10 3.39
CA GLU A 204 -1.64 13.54 2.49
C GLU A 204 -2.98 13.59 3.24
N GLN A 205 -3.89 14.46 2.80
CA GLN A 205 -5.18 14.69 3.49
C GLN A 205 -5.98 13.39 3.67
N ARG A 206 -5.93 12.49 2.71
CA ARG A 206 -6.61 11.20 2.75
C ARG A 206 -6.19 10.34 3.95
N LYS A 207 -4.93 10.44 4.36
CA LYS A 207 -4.35 9.70 5.50
C LYS A 207 -4.70 10.30 6.86
N ASN A 208 -5.32 11.49 6.85
CA ASN A 208 -5.95 12.13 8.00
C ASN A 208 -5.03 12.33 9.22
N VAL A 209 -3.78 12.69 8.96
CA VAL A 209 -2.78 12.92 10.02
C VAL A 209 -3.20 14.04 10.98
N VAL A 210 -3.97 15.01 10.51
CA VAL A 210 -4.49 16.11 11.34
C VAL A 210 -5.39 15.59 12.46
N ALA A 211 -6.30 14.65 12.18
CA ALA A 211 -7.12 14.01 13.21
C ALA A 211 -6.27 13.25 14.24
N VAL A 212 -5.13 12.66 13.81
CA VAL A 212 -4.18 12.03 14.74
C VAL A 212 -3.57 13.08 15.69
N LEU A 213 -3.21 14.27 15.17
CA LEU A 213 -2.68 15.37 15.99
C LEU A 213 -3.74 15.86 17.00
N ASP A 214 -4.99 16.00 16.58
CA ASP A 214 -6.09 16.44 17.46
C ASP A 214 -6.37 15.41 18.57
N ALA A 215 -6.50 14.15 18.20
CA ALA A 215 -6.70 13.06 19.16
C ALA A 215 -5.50 12.94 20.12
N PHE A 216 -4.27 12.95 19.60
CA PHE A 216 -3.07 12.86 20.43
C PHE A 216 -2.95 14.04 21.41
N THR A 217 -3.34 15.24 21.00
CA THR A 217 -3.33 16.41 21.89
C THR A 217 -4.20 16.21 23.13
N ARG A 218 -5.37 15.56 22.96
CA ARG A 218 -6.26 15.21 24.08
C ARG A 218 -5.65 14.14 24.98
N VAL A 219 -5.10 13.08 24.39
CA VAL A 219 -4.44 11.97 25.10
C VAL A 219 -3.21 12.45 25.87
N ALA A 220 -2.41 13.30 25.24
CA ALA A 220 -1.16 13.80 25.79
C ALA A 220 -1.32 14.57 27.11
N GLY A 221 -2.48 15.20 27.33
CA GLY A 221 -2.79 15.91 28.59
C GLY A 221 -2.85 14.96 29.79
N ARG A 222 -3.30 13.73 29.59
CA ARG A 222 -3.41 12.69 30.64
C ARG A 222 -2.17 11.79 30.71
N HIS A 223 -1.41 11.68 29.64
CA HIS A 223 -0.23 10.80 29.52
C HIS A 223 1.05 11.60 29.25
N PRO A 224 1.67 12.25 30.28
CA PRO A 224 2.79 13.18 30.10
C PRO A 224 4.06 12.54 29.52
N ARG A 225 4.22 11.23 29.60
CA ARG A 225 5.37 10.50 29.02
C ARG A 225 5.12 9.94 27.62
N LEU A 226 3.88 9.93 27.15
CA LEU A 226 3.52 9.39 25.84
C LEU A 226 3.99 10.36 24.72
N SER A 227 4.63 9.83 23.69
CA SER A 227 5.06 10.58 22.49
C SER A 227 4.22 10.17 21.28
N LEU A 228 4.25 10.99 20.23
CA LEU A 228 3.73 10.65 18.92
C LEU A 228 4.88 10.51 17.93
N VAL A 229 4.85 9.46 17.12
CA VAL A 229 5.80 9.28 16.02
C VAL A 229 5.00 9.28 14.71
N LEU A 230 5.32 10.23 13.83
CA LEU A 230 4.81 10.31 12.47
C LEU A 230 5.93 9.90 11.52
N HIS A 231 5.76 8.80 10.79
CA HIS A 231 6.77 8.31 9.85
C HIS A 231 6.23 8.25 8.42
N GLY A 232 7.02 8.73 7.48
CA GLY A 232 6.77 8.60 6.05
C GLY A 232 7.20 9.82 5.25
N PRO A 233 7.08 9.73 3.91
CA PRO A 233 7.48 10.84 3.05
C PRO A 233 6.54 12.04 3.19
N ASN A 234 7.09 13.22 2.98
CA ASN A 234 6.31 14.43 2.79
C ASN A 234 5.43 14.28 1.55
N GLY A 235 4.15 14.55 1.72
CA GLY A 235 3.16 14.49 0.67
C GLY A 235 2.68 15.87 0.23
N TRP A 236 1.41 15.97 -0.08
CA TRP A 236 0.78 17.17 -0.61
C TRP A 236 0.31 18.17 0.46
N LEU A 237 0.46 17.85 1.76
CA LEU A 237 0.05 18.73 2.86
C LEU A 237 1.00 19.91 3.10
N GLY A 238 2.15 19.96 2.42
CA GLY A 238 3.14 21.03 2.67
C GLY A 238 3.59 21.06 4.12
N ASP A 239 3.57 22.26 4.75
CA ASP A 239 3.94 22.43 6.18
C ASP A 239 2.74 22.31 7.14
N GLU A 240 1.55 21.85 6.67
CA GLU A 240 0.34 21.77 7.51
C GLU A 240 0.57 20.93 8.79
N VAL A 241 1.38 19.87 8.71
CA VAL A 241 1.75 19.05 9.88
C VAL A 241 2.60 19.85 10.84
N GLY A 242 3.66 20.53 10.37
CA GLY A 242 4.52 21.37 11.19
C GLY A 242 3.77 22.55 11.83
N GLU A 243 2.91 23.23 11.07
CA GLU A 243 2.05 24.29 11.59
C GLU A 243 1.04 23.74 12.61
N GLY A 244 0.44 22.60 12.33
CA GLY A 244 -0.46 21.92 13.23
C GLY A 244 0.18 21.56 14.57
N LEU A 245 1.43 21.10 14.55
CA LEU A 245 2.21 20.79 15.76
C LEU A 245 2.54 22.05 16.57
N ARG A 246 2.94 23.13 15.90
CA ARG A 246 3.23 24.43 16.56
C ARG A 246 1.97 24.99 17.22
N HIS A 247 0.86 25.00 16.50
CA HIS A 247 -0.42 25.52 17.00
C HIS A 247 -0.92 24.79 18.25
N ARG A 248 -0.72 23.45 18.30
CA ARG A 248 -1.13 22.60 19.44
C ARG A 248 -0.09 22.49 20.54
N GLY A 249 1.08 23.12 20.39
CA GLY A 249 2.18 23.01 21.37
C GLY A 249 2.77 21.60 21.48
N MET A 250 2.59 20.74 20.45
CA MET A 250 2.99 19.33 20.45
C MET A 250 4.37 19.06 19.84
N HIS A 251 5.09 20.09 19.39
CA HIS A 251 6.38 19.96 18.70
C HIS A 251 7.48 19.28 19.55
N THR A 252 7.40 19.34 20.88
CA THR A 252 8.37 18.66 21.77
C THR A 252 7.99 17.22 22.10
N ARG A 253 6.78 16.81 21.75
CA ARG A 253 6.23 15.47 22.04
C ARG A 253 5.93 14.67 20.78
N THR A 254 6.20 15.25 19.62
CA THR A 254 5.99 14.60 18.33
C THR A 254 7.30 14.54 17.56
N ILE A 255 7.63 13.36 17.09
CA ILE A 255 8.79 13.09 16.25
C ILE A 255 8.28 12.88 14.84
N VAL A 256 8.71 13.77 13.93
CA VAL A 256 8.42 13.60 12.49
C VAL A 256 9.64 12.95 11.85
N SER A 257 9.48 11.73 11.39
CA SER A 257 10.52 10.90 10.78
C SER A 257 10.30 10.82 9.28
N GLU A 258 10.92 11.71 8.52
CA GLU A 258 10.78 11.78 7.07
C GLU A 258 11.56 10.69 6.32
N GLY A 259 11.09 10.37 5.11
CA GLY A 259 11.73 9.46 4.17
C GLY A 259 11.28 8.01 4.33
N SER A 260 12.07 7.11 3.75
CA SER A 260 11.88 5.66 3.87
C SER A 260 12.83 5.07 4.91
N LEU A 261 12.37 4.01 5.58
CA LEU A 261 13.18 3.18 6.47
C LEU A 261 13.44 1.81 5.81
N PRO A 262 14.59 1.18 6.10
CA PRO A 262 14.76 -0.25 5.86
C PRO A 262 13.61 -1.03 6.50
N ARG A 263 13.21 -2.16 5.90
CA ARG A 263 12.07 -2.96 6.39
C ARG A 263 12.24 -3.41 7.84
N SER A 264 13.45 -3.78 8.25
CA SER A 264 13.77 -4.15 9.65
C SER A 264 13.56 -2.98 10.62
N GLU A 265 13.99 -1.77 10.25
CA GLU A 265 13.79 -0.57 11.08
C GLU A 265 12.31 -0.18 11.15
N LEU A 266 11.56 -0.30 10.04
CA LEU A 266 10.12 -0.06 10.02
C LEU A 266 9.37 -1.09 10.87
N ALA A 267 9.74 -2.37 10.78
CA ALA A 267 9.16 -3.43 11.59
C ALA A 267 9.42 -3.19 13.08
N ALA A 268 10.64 -2.77 13.45
CA ALA A 268 10.97 -2.39 14.82
C ALA A 268 10.14 -1.18 15.30
N LEU A 269 9.91 -0.19 14.41
CA LEU A 269 9.09 0.97 14.72
C LEU A 269 7.63 0.58 14.99
N TYR A 270 7.07 -0.36 14.24
CA TYR A 270 5.76 -0.92 14.56
C TYR A 270 5.77 -1.68 15.88
N ALA A 271 6.65 -2.66 16.05
CA ALA A 271 6.61 -3.60 17.17
C ALA A 271 6.78 -2.95 18.55
N ARG A 272 7.41 -1.78 18.63
CA ARG A 272 7.63 -1.06 19.89
C ARG A 272 6.61 0.06 20.13
N ALA A 273 5.71 0.30 19.20
CA ALA A 273 4.64 1.28 19.37
C ALA A 273 3.61 0.76 20.39
N ALA A 274 3.20 1.62 21.32
CA ALA A 274 2.14 1.30 22.26
C ALA A 274 0.77 1.16 21.57
N ALA A 275 0.57 1.92 20.48
CA ALA A 275 -0.58 1.82 19.59
C ALA A 275 -0.19 2.32 18.19
N PHE A 276 -0.75 1.68 17.16
CA PHE A 276 -0.73 2.18 15.79
C PHE A 276 -2.08 2.82 15.45
N VAL A 277 -2.04 4.05 14.94
CA VAL A 277 -3.25 4.85 14.69
C VAL A 277 -3.32 5.24 13.23
N TYR A 278 -4.38 4.80 12.54
CA TYR A 278 -4.51 4.99 11.10
C TYR A 278 -5.94 5.36 10.67
N PRO A 279 -6.39 6.59 10.97
CA PRO A 279 -7.75 7.06 10.72
C PRO A 279 -7.92 7.57 9.29
N SER A 280 -7.47 6.78 8.31
CA SER A 280 -7.52 7.15 6.90
C SER A 280 -8.97 7.31 6.42
N LEU A 281 -9.23 8.35 5.63
CA LEU A 281 -10.54 8.62 5.04
C LEU A 281 -10.87 7.67 3.88
N TYR A 282 -9.84 7.08 3.28
CA TYR A 282 -10.01 6.16 2.17
C TYR A 282 -8.74 5.34 1.94
N GLU A 283 -8.90 4.04 1.79
CA GLU A 283 -7.86 3.08 1.42
C GLU A 283 -8.42 2.03 0.46
N GLY A 284 -7.60 1.59 -0.48
CA GLY A 284 -7.94 0.45 -1.30
C GLY A 284 -7.75 -0.89 -0.57
N PHE A 285 -6.86 -0.91 0.45
CA PHE A 285 -6.61 -2.11 1.26
C PHE A 285 -6.22 -1.79 2.71
N GLY A 286 -5.15 -1.00 2.91
CA GLY A 286 -4.67 -0.67 4.25
C GLY A 286 -3.49 -1.53 4.69
N MET A 287 -2.47 -1.70 3.83
CA MET A 287 -1.24 -2.44 4.17
C MET A 287 -0.62 -2.04 5.50
N PRO A 288 -0.53 -0.72 5.88
CA PRO A 288 0.04 -0.32 7.16
C PRO A 288 -0.69 -0.90 8.38
N VAL A 289 -2.00 -1.16 8.28
CA VAL A 289 -2.78 -1.82 9.34
C VAL A 289 -2.32 -3.27 9.51
N LEU A 290 -2.16 -4.02 8.42
CA LEU A 290 -1.65 -5.39 8.50
C LEU A 290 -0.18 -5.46 8.91
N GLU A 291 0.64 -4.50 8.51
CA GLU A 291 2.03 -4.39 8.94
C GLU A 291 2.14 -4.20 10.46
N ALA A 292 1.36 -3.29 11.02
CA ALA A 292 1.28 -3.09 12.47
C ALA A 292 0.80 -4.36 13.17
N MET A 293 -0.26 -5.00 12.67
CA MET A 293 -0.80 -6.25 13.20
C MET A 293 0.22 -7.39 13.16
N ALA A 294 0.96 -7.54 12.06
CA ALA A 294 2.01 -8.56 11.92
C ALA A 294 3.12 -8.37 12.96
N CYS A 295 3.43 -7.13 13.30
CA CYS A 295 4.39 -6.76 14.35
C CYS A 295 3.82 -6.87 15.77
N GLY A 296 2.56 -7.24 15.94
CA GLY A 296 1.91 -7.35 17.25
C GLY A 296 1.50 -6.01 17.86
N THR A 297 1.46 -4.95 17.09
CA THR A 297 1.04 -3.62 17.56
C THR A 297 -0.48 -3.53 17.64
N PRO A 298 -1.08 -3.10 18.77
CA PRO A 298 -2.50 -2.80 18.84
C PRO A 298 -2.89 -1.69 17.89
N VAL A 299 -4.01 -1.83 17.18
CA VAL A 299 -4.43 -0.93 16.09
C VAL A 299 -5.72 -0.20 16.40
N VAL A 300 -5.72 1.11 16.13
CA VAL A 300 -6.93 1.94 15.96
C VAL A 300 -7.00 2.38 14.50
N THR A 301 -8.11 2.13 13.82
CA THR A 301 -8.26 2.51 12.41
C THR A 301 -9.70 2.90 12.08
N SER A 302 -9.95 3.36 10.85
CA SER A 302 -11.27 3.82 10.43
C SER A 302 -12.28 2.69 10.25
N ASN A 303 -13.54 3.01 10.49
CA ASN A 303 -14.69 2.13 10.24
C ASN A 303 -15.24 2.24 8.81
N ILE A 304 -14.50 2.86 7.88
CA ILE A 304 -14.91 3.11 6.48
C ILE A 304 -13.90 2.55 5.48
N SER A 305 -14.30 2.54 4.20
CA SER A 305 -13.49 2.08 3.07
C SER A 305 -13.07 0.61 3.21
N ALA A 306 -11.85 0.23 2.83
CA ALA A 306 -11.34 -1.13 2.96
C ALA A 306 -10.85 -1.49 4.37
N LEU A 307 -10.73 -0.53 5.28
CA LEU A 307 -10.10 -0.73 6.59
C LEU A 307 -10.86 -1.70 7.51
N PRO A 308 -12.21 -1.69 7.58
CA PRO A 308 -12.96 -2.72 8.31
C PRO A 308 -12.76 -4.13 7.76
N GLU A 309 -12.70 -4.26 6.41
CA GLU A 309 -12.45 -5.55 5.75
C GLU A 309 -11.04 -6.06 6.04
N THR A 310 -10.04 -5.18 6.06
CA THR A 310 -8.66 -5.53 6.35
C THR A 310 -8.42 -5.84 7.81
N ALA A 311 -8.93 -5.01 8.71
CA ALA A 311 -8.72 -5.16 10.15
C ALA A 311 -9.56 -6.30 10.77
N GLY A 312 -10.76 -6.55 10.26
CA GLY A 312 -11.71 -7.48 10.90
C GLY A 312 -12.06 -7.05 12.31
N ASP A 313 -11.99 -7.99 13.24
CA ASP A 313 -12.21 -7.80 14.68
C ASP A 313 -10.91 -7.53 15.47
N ALA A 314 -9.81 -7.32 14.77
CA ALA A 314 -8.48 -7.21 15.36
C ALA A 314 -8.00 -5.76 15.57
N ALA A 315 -8.88 -4.78 15.45
CA ALA A 315 -8.61 -3.37 15.70
C ALA A 315 -9.81 -2.68 16.38
N LEU A 316 -9.57 -1.54 17.00
CA LEU A 316 -10.62 -0.61 17.37
C LEU A 316 -10.99 0.23 16.14
N LEU A 317 -12.23 0.12 15.70
CA LEU A 317 -12.76 0.83 14.53
C LEU A 317 -13.47 2.10 14.99
N VAL A 318 -13.08 3.26 14.42
CA VAL A 318 -13.65 4.57 14.79
C VAL A 318 -14.08 5.33 13.53
N ASP A 319 -14.99 6.27 13.68
CA ASP A 319 -15.25 7.26 12.64
C ASP A 319 -14.01 8.16 12.50
N PRO A 320 -13.37 8.24 11.32
CA PRO A 320 -12.17 9.04 11.13
C PRO A 320 -12.41 10.56 11.22
N LEU A 321 -13.66 11.00 11.28
CA LEU A 321 -14.05 12.40 11.48
C LEU A 321 -14.34 12.73 12.94
N ASP A 322 -14.35 11.74 13.84
CA ASP A 322 -14.54 11.91 15.28
C ASP A 322 -13.21 11.76 16.02
N ASP A 323 -12.52 12.89 16.23
CA ASP A 323 -11.25 12.95 16.95
C ASP A 323 -11.40 12.64 18.46
N GLY A 324 -12.61 12.78 19.01
CA GLY A 324 -12.94 12.35 20.37
C GLY A 324 -12.94 10.84 20.49
N ALA A 325 -13.68 10.14 19.61
CA ALA A 325 -13.69 8.68 19.56
C ALA A 325 -12.30 8.11 19.25
N LEU A 326 -11.52 8.78 18.41
CA LEU A 326 -10.14 8.40 18.12
C LEU A 326 -9.26 8.52 19.38
N ALA A 327 -9.38 9.60 20.14
CA ALA A 327 -8.66 9.80 21.40
C ALA A 327 -9.05 8.73 22.44
N GLU A 328 -10.34 8.46 22.63
CA GLU A 328 -10.84 7.43 23.56
C GLU A 328 -10.33 6.04 23.18
N ALA A 329 -10.28 5.70 21.89
CA ALA A 329 -9.75 4.43 21.42
C ALA A 329 -8.24 4.29 21.70
N ILE A 330 -7.47 5.36 21.52
CA ILE A 330 -6.05 5.39 21.88
C ILE A 330 -5.88 5.18 23.39
N GLU A 331 -6.60 5.95 24.22
CA GLU A 331 -6.54 5.84 25.68
C GLU A 331 -6.91 4.46 26.18
N ARG A 332 -7.95 3.84 25.60
CA ARG A 332 -8.34 2.49 25.94
C ARG A 332 -7.22 1.47 25.74
N ILE A 333 -6.38 1.63 24.72
CA ILE A 333 -5.21 0.76 24.52
C ILE A 333 -4.10 1.09 25.53
N ILE A 334 -3.87 2.37 25.80
CA ILE A 334 -2.79 2.83 26.70
C ILE A 334 -3.09 2.49 28.17
N ASP A 335 -4.36 2.59 28.59
CA ASP A 335 -4.77 2.44 29.99
C ASP A 335 -5.10 0.99 30.36
N ASP A 336 -5.46 0.16 29.39
CA ASP A 336 -5.87 -1.23 29.64
C ASP A 336 -4.93 -2.23 28.91
N PRO A 337 -3.92 -2.75 29.59
CA PRO A 337 -3.02 -3.75 29.03
C PRO A 337 -3.73 -5.02 28.51
N THR A 338 -4.90 -5.38 29.07
CA THR A 338 -5.64 -6.56 28.61
C THR A 338 -6.27 -6.33 27.25
N VAL A 339 -6.73 -5.11 26.96
CA VAL A 339 -7.21 -4.70 25.65
C VAL A 339 -6.04 -4.68 24.65
N ALA A 340 -4.90 -4.11 25.05
CA ALA A 340 -3.71 -4.06 24.19
C ALA A 340 -3.22 -5.47 23.81
N GLU A 341 -3.11 -6.38 24.78
CA GLU A 341 -2.68 -7.77 24.57
C GLU A 341 -3.67 -8.54 23.67
N ASP A 342 -4.97 -8.37 23.89
CA ASP A 342 -6.00 -9.05 23.10
C ASP A 342 -5.98 -8.56 21.64
N LEU A 343 -5.88 -7.24 21.40
CA LEU A 343 -5.74 -6.67 20.07
C LEU A 343 -4.45 -7.12 19.37
N SER A 344 -3.32 -7.14 20.08
CA SER A 344 -2.04 -7.64 19.57
C SER A 344 -2.17 -9.10 19.10
N ARG A 345 -2.67 -9.98 19.94
CA ARG A 345 -2.86 -11.41 19.64
C ARG A 345 -3.81 -11.62 18.44
N ARG A 346 -4.97 -10.93 18.43
CA ARG A 346 -5.90 -10.99 17.29
C ARG A 346 -5.29 -10.41 16.02
N GLY A 347 -4.55 -9.31 16.14
CA GLY A 347 -3.85 -8.67 15.03
C GLY A 347 -2.86 -9.63 14.35
N GLN A 348 -1.99 -10.27 15.12
CA GLN A 348 -1.03 -11.24 14.59
C GLN A 348 -1.73 -12.42 13.90
N LYS A 349 -2.79 -12.96 14.51
CA LYS A 349 -3.60 -14.01 13.89
C LYS A 349 -4.26 -13.54 12.59
N ARG A 350 -4.74 -12.30 12.56
CA ARG A 350 -5.34 -11.68 11.36
C ARG A 350 -4.32 -11.55 10.24
N ALA A 351 -3.17 -10.94 10.51
CA ALA A 351 -2.10 -10.71 9.54
C ALA A 351 -1.55 -12.00 8.95
N ALA A 352 -1.43 -13.07 9.75
CA ALA A 352 -0.98 -14.39 9.30
C ALA A 352 -1.87 -15.00 8.19
N GLY A 353 -3.12 -14.54 8.06
CA GLY A 353 -4.02 -14.93 6.98
C GLY A 353 -3.76 -14.23 5.63
N PHE A 354 -2.88 -13.22 5.60
CA PHE A 354 -2.59 -12.43 4.40
C PHE A 354 -1.15 -12.65 3.94
N THR A 355 -0.91 -13.71 3.19
CA THR A 355 0.42 -14.03 2.68
C THR A 355 0.57 -13.68 1.20
N TRP A 356 1.77 -13.31 0.77
CA TRP A 356 2.06 -13.09 -0.64
C TRP A 356 1.94 -14.35 -1.48
N GLY A 357 2.23 -15.52 -0.90
CA GLY A 357 2.00 -16.80 -1.56
C GLY A 357 0.52 -17.05 -1.88
N GLU A 358 -0.41 -16.69 -0.96
CA GLU A 358 -1.85 -16.79 -1.24
C GLU A 358 -2.31 -15.76 -2.28
N SER A 359 -1.83 -14.51 -2.17
CA SER A 359 -2.08 -13.48 -3.19
C SER A 359 -1.59 -13.91 -4.57
N ALA A 360 -0.41 -14.54 -4.64
CA ALA A 360 0.17 -15.06 -5.86
C ALA A 360 -0.66 -16.22 -6.45
N ARG A 361 -1.04 -17.22 -5.65
CA ARG A 361 -1.89 -18.33 -6.12
C ARG A 361 -3.21 -17.85 -6.70
N ARG A 362 -3.87 -16.89 -6.01
CA ARG A 362 -5.13 -16.30 -6.51
C ARG A 362 -4.93 -15.48 -7.78
N THR A 363 -3.82 -14.74 -7.87
CA THR A 363 -3.48 -13.99 -9.09
C THR A 363 -3.21 -14.94 -10.25
N TRP A 364 -2.49 -16.04 -10.01
CA TRP A 364 -2.23 -17.06 -11.03
C TRP A 364 -3.51 -17.73 -11.52
N ALA A 365 -4.42 -18.06 -10.61
CA ALA A 365 -5.74 -18.60 -11.00
C ALA A 365 -6.54 -17.63 -11.89
N VAL A 366 -6.37 -16.30 -11.71
CA VAL A 366 -6.95 -15.30 -12.63
C VAL A 366 -6.28 -15.36 -14.01
N TYR A 367 -4.97 -15.63 -14.08
CA TYR A 367 -4.30 -15.82 -15.38
C TYR A 367 -4.80 -17.06 -16.10
N GLU A 368 -4.91 -18.20 -15.39
CA GLU A 368 -5.47 -19.45 -15.94
C GLU A 368 -6.90 -19.25 -16.43
N GLU A 369 -7.71 -18.49 -15.69
CA GLU A 369 -9.10 -18.19 -16.08
C GLU A 369 -9.19 -17.44 -17.41
N VAL A 370 -8.28 -16.52 -17.71
CA VAL A 370 -8.33 -15.69 -18.94
C VAL A 370 -7.65 -16.34 -20.13
N VAL A 371 -6.70 -17.24 -19.89
CA VAL A 371 -6.00 -17.97 -20.95
C VAL A 371 -6.84 -19.17 -21.44
N GLY A 372 -7.64 -19.74 -20.56
CA GLY A 372 -8.42 -20.94 -20.83
C GLY A 372 -7.56 -22.22 -20.79
N PRO A 373 -8.20 -23.37 -20.92
CA PRO A 373 -7.53 -24.67 -20.93
C PRO A 373 -6.71 -24.91 -22.20
#